data_fe0ad4d12c84886e2991ae56286da90b
#
_entry.id   fe0ad4d12c84886e2991ae56286da90b
#
_cell.length_a   1.000
_cell.length_b   1.000
_cell.length_c   1.000
_cell.angle_alpha   90.00
_cell.angle_beta   90.00
_cell.angle_gamma   90.00
#
_symmetry.space_group_name_H-M   'P 1'
#
loop_
_entity.id
_entity.type
_entity.pdbx_description
1 polymer ?
#
loop_
_entity_poly.entity_id
_entity_poly.type
_entity_poly.pdbx_seq_one_letter_code
_entity_poly.pdbx_strand_id
1 'polypeptide(L)'
;MLAESVARRMREQGLQGRTVCISLRDKNLQTFTRRHKLAAATDVSTEILQAAMALFRANYRWGAPLRSIGLSVTDFELEPCVQFDLAHTQEQRERAAKLERTVDDLKRRFGNYCIQRASLLGDTGLSRFNPHDDHTIHPVGFLAGKEQAG
;
A
#
# COMPACT_ATOMS: atom_id res chain seq x y z
N MET A 1 -2.98 6.50 1.88
CA MET A 1 -1.68 6.36 2.59
C MET A 1 -1.11 4.95 2.50
N LEU A 2 -1.59 3.91 3.24
CA LEU A 2 -0.98 2.57 3.21
C LEU A 2 -0.87 1.99 1.79
N ALA A 3 -1.93 2.06 0.99
CA ALA A 3 -1.91 1.57 -0.39
C ALA A 3 -0.89 2.33 -1.27
N GLU A 4 -0.76 3.63 -1.10
CA GLU A 4 0.25 4.44 -1.82
C GLU A 4 1.67 4.05 -1.40
N SER A 5 1.92 3.85 -0.10
CA SER A 5 3.23 3.44 0.42
C SER A 5 3.63 2.05 -0.10
N VAL A 6 2.69 1.09 -0.08
CA VAL A 6 2.95 -0.26 -0.59
C VAL A 6 3.19 -0.24 -2.10
N ALA A 7 2.31 0.44 -2.87
CA ALA A 7 2.41 0.55 -4.32
C ALA A 7 3.73 1.23 -4.75
N ARG A 8 4.12 2.33 -4.08
CA ARG A 8 5.39 3.02 -4.34
C ARG A 8 6.58 2.10 -4.16
N ARG A 9 6.67 1.36 -3.04
CA ARG A 9 7.77 0.40 -2.80
C ARG A 9 7.82 -0.70 -3.86
N MET A 10 6.66 -1.16 -4.33
CA MET A 10 6.60 -2.14 -5.42
C MET A 10 7.14 -1.54 -6.71
N ARG A 11 6.73 -0.31 -7.08
CA ARG A 11 7.24 0.39 -8.27
C ARG A 11 8.74 0.68 -8.20
N GLU A 12 9.26 1.04 -7.02
CA GLU A 12 10.70 1.25 -6.80
C GLU A 12 11.52 -0.03 -7.06
N GLN A 13 10.91 -1.20 -6.88
CA GLN A 13 11.52 -2.52 -7.13
C GLN A 13 11.13 -3.13 -8.48
N GLY A 14 10.33 -2.43 -9.29
CA GLY A 14 9.83 -2.95 -10.57
C GLY A 14 8.88 -4.13 -10.43
N LEU A 15 8.20 -4.27 -9.28
CA LEU A 15 7.32 -5.38 -8.97
C LEU A 15 5.87 -5.02 -9.17
N GLN A 16 5.09 -5.95 -9.70
CA GLN A 16 3.63 -5.93 -9.67
C GLN A 16 3.13 -7.11 -8.85
N GLY A 17 2.06 -6.91 -8.07
CA GLY A 17 1.54 -7.96 -7.21
C GLY A 17 0.08 -8.28 -7.50
N ARG A 18 -0.29 -9.54 -7.27
CA ARG A 18 -1.61 -10.05 -7.64
C ARG A 18 -2.51 -10.33 -6.45
N THR A 19 -1.97 -10.50 -5.26
CA THR A 19 -2.78 -10.80 -4.08
C THR A 19 -2.68 -9.68 -3.04
N VAL A 20 -3.81 -9.02 -2.80
CA VAL A 20 -3.95 -8.00 -1.75
C VAL A 20 -4.38 -8.66 -0.45
N CYS A 21 -3.70 -8.31 0.64
CA CYS A 21 -3.94 -8.84 1.97
C CYS A 21 -4.12 -7.70 2.96
N ILE A 22 -5.19 -7.75 3.75
CA ILE A 22 -5.39 -6.87 4.92
C ILE A 22 -5.19 -7.65 6.21
N SER A 23 -4.59 -7.01 7.19
CA SER A 23 -4.47 -7.50 8.57
C SER A 23 -5.06 -6.46 9.50
N LEU A 24 -6.03 -6.86 10.30
CA LEU A 24 -6.73 -5.97 11.22
C LEU A 24 -6.54 -6.48 12.64
N ARG A 25 -6.23 -5.58 13.56
CA ARG A 25 -6.10 -5.89 14.98
C ARG A 25 -7.00 -4.96 15.78
N ASP A 26 -7.84 -5.52 16.62
CA ASP A 26 -8.75 -4.76 17.48
C ASP A 26 -8.09 -4.35 18.82
N LYS A 27 -8.85 -3.61 19.64
CA LYS A 27 -8.43 -3.20 20.99
C LYS A 27 -8.14 -4.36 21.94
N ASN A 28 -8.75 -5.53 21.69
CA ASN A 28 -8.57 -6.74 22.49
C ASN A 28 -7.40 -7.59 22.00
N LEU A 29 -6.61 -7.05 21.08
CA LEU A 29 -5.45 -7.71 20.44
C LEU A 29 -5.83 -8.91 19.56
N GLN A 30 -7.10 -9.10 19.24
CA GLN A 30 -7.52 -10.11 18.28
C GLN A 30 -7.14 -9.66 16.88
N THR A 31 -6.45 -10.52 16.15
CA THR A 31 -5.98 -10.24 14.81
C THR A 31 -6.66 -11.17 13.82
N PHE A 32 -7.12 -10.63 12.71
CA PHE A 32 -7.53 -11.44 11.56
C PHE A 32 -6.95 -10.89 10.26
N THR A 33 -6.75 -11.79 9.33
CA THR A 33 -6.19 -11.49 8.03
C THR A 33 -7.13 -11.98 6.93
N ARG A 34 -7.29 -11.19 5.88
CA ARG A 34 -8.05 -11.56 4.68
C ARG A 34 -7.26 -11.20 3.44
N ARG A 35 -7.36 -12.04 2.43
CA ARG A 35 -6.69 -11.86 1.15
C ARG A 35 -7.66 -11.99 -0.01
N HIS A 36 -7.36 -11.29 -1.07
CA HIS A 36 -8.09 -11.35 -2.34
C HIS A 36 -7.09 -11.34 -3.49
N LYS A 37 -7.26 -12.28 -4.42
CA LYS A 37 -6.45 -12.36 -5.64
C LYS A 37 -7.10 -11.51 -6.72
N LEU A 38 -6.35 -10.57 -7.26
CA LEU A 38 -6.78 -9.71 -8.36
C LEU A 38 -6.77 -10.49 -9.68
N ALA A 39 -7.56 -10.04 -10.63
CA ALA A 39 -7.60 -10.62 -11.98
C ALA A 39 -6.25 -10.47 -12.70
N ALA A 40 -5.56 -9.34 -12.50
CA ALA A 40 -4.22 -9.07 -13.03
C ALA A 40 -3.31 -8.50 -11.95
N ALA A 41 -2.00 -8.68 -12.11
CA ALA A 41 -1.00 -8.04 -11.24
C ALA A 41 -1.05 -6.51 -11.43
N THR A 42 -0.76 -5.77 -10.37
CA THR A 42 -0.81 -4.31 -10.38
C THR A 42 0.20 -3.69 -9.41
N ASP A 43 0.66 -2.49 -9.74
CA ASP A 43 1.41 -1.56 -8.89
C ASP A 43 0.64 -0.24 -8.68
N VAL A 44 -0.63 -0.21 -9.12
CA VAL A 44 -1.50 0.97 -9.04
C VAL A 44 -2.17 1.05 -7.68
N SER A 45 -1.90 2.11 -6.93
CA SER A 45 -2.37 2.27 -5.55
C SER A 45 -3.89 2.32 -5.42
N THR A 46 -4.60 2.82 -6.43
CA THR A 46 -6.07 2.86 -6.46
C THR A 46 -6.69 1.47 -6.56
N GLU A 47 -6.13 0.58 -7.36
CA GLU A 47 -6.61 -0.80 -7.49
C GLU A 47 -6.39 -1.57 -6.18
N ILE A 48 -5.20 -1.42 -5.60
CA ILE A 48 -4.86 -2.01 -4.29
C ILE A 48 -5.82 -1.49 -3.21
N LEU A 49 -6.08 -0.17 -3.19
CA LEU A 49 -7.00 0.44 -2.23
C LEU A 49 -8.43 -0.10 -2.39
N GLN A 50 -8.93 -0.20 -3.62
CA GLN A 50 -10.27 -0.71 -3.88
C GLN A 50 -10.43 -2.15 -3.38
N ALA A 51 -9.48 -3.02 -3.69
CA ALA A 51 -9.47 -4.40 -3.21
C ALA A 51 -9.39 -4.49 -1.68
N ALA A 52 -8.51 -3.70 -1.05
CA ALA A 52 -8.37 -3.64 0.40
C ALA A 52 -9.66 -3.14 1.07
N MET A 53 -10.31 -2.12 0.51
CA MET A 53 -11.57 -1.58 1.05
C MET A 53 -12.74 -2.55 0.86
N ALA A 54 -12.78 -3.31 -0.24
CA ALA A 54 -13.76 -4.36 -0.43
C ALA A 54 -13.60 -5.48 0.61
N LEU A 55 -12.37 -5.93 0.84
CA LEU A 55 -12.06 -6.90 1.89
C LEU A 55 -12.43 -6.37 3.28
N PHE A 56 -12.11 -5.12 3.56
CA PHE A 56 -12.43 -4.50 4.84
C PHE A 56 -13.94 -4.46 5.08
N ARG A 57 -14.72 -3.92 4.13
CA ARG A 57 -16.18 -3.80 4.25
C ARG A 57 -16.88 -5.15 4.36
N ALA A 58 -16.38 -6.17 3.65
CA ALA A 58 -16.97 -7.51 3.67
C ALA A 58 -16.73 -8.26 5.00
N ASN A 59 -15.62 -7.99 5.67
CA ASN A 59 -15.17 -8.82 6.78
C ASN A 59 -15.12 -8.12 8.14
N TYR A 60 -15.06 -6.79 8.17
CA TYR A 60 -15.03 -6.06 9.44
C TYR A 60 -16.43 -5.66 9.89
N ARG A 61 -16.81 -6.18 11.06
CA ARG A 61 -18.04 -5.78 11.77
C ARG A 61 -17.64 -4.82 12.88
N TRP A 62 -18.22 -3.63 12.90
CA TRP A 62 -17.93 -2.53 13.83
C TRP A 62 -18.28 -2.86 15.29
N GLY A 63 -17.81 -3.99 15.81
CA GLY A 63 -18.07 -4.42 17.19
C GLY A 63 -17.02 -3.95 18.20
N ALA A 64 -15.77 -3.76 17.76
CA ALA A 64 -14.67 -3.31 18.60
C ALA A 64 -13.81 -2.29 17.84
N PRO A 65 -13.29 -1.23 18.50
CA PRO A 65 -12.38 -0.28 17.85
C PRO A 65 -11.13 -0.97 17.33
N LEU A 66 -10.68 -0.56 16.15
CA LEU A 66 -9.42 -1.02 15.57
C LEU A 66 -8.22 -0.37 16.26
N ARG A 67 -7.22 -1.18 16.57
CA ARG A 67 -5.93 -0.76 17.10
C ARG A 67 -4.91 -0.56 15.97
N SER A 68 -4.89 -1.46 14.99
CA SER A 68 -3.98 -1.37 13.86
C SER A 68 -4.57 -1.98 12.59
N ILE A 69 -4.12 -1.43 11.46
CA ILE A 69 -4.48 -1.87 10.13
C ILE A 69 -3.18 -2.10 9.36
N GLY A 70 -3.01 -3.31 8.82
CA GLY A 70 -1.92 -3.66 7.92
C GLY A 70 -2.44 -3.90 6.51
N LEU A 71 -1.61 -3.56 5.52
CA LEU A 71 -1.83 -3.84 4.11
C LEU A 71 -0.56 -4.42 3.51
N SER A 72 -0.68 -5.53 2.80
CA SER A 72 0.41 -6.12 2.05
C SER A 72 -0.08 -6.62 0.70
N VAL A 73 0.86 -6.73 -0.24
CA VAL A 73 0.64 -7.31 -1.54
C VAL A 73 1.65 -8.42 -1.73
N THR A 74 1.22 -9.52 -2.32
CA THR A 74 2.02 -10.74 -2.57
C THR A 74 1.75 -11.27 -3.97
N ASP A 75 2.30 -12.43 -4.31
CA ASP A 75 2.27 -13.04 -5.64
C ASP A 75 2.82 -12.06 -6.68
N PHE A 76 4.11 -11.72 -6.51
CA PHE A 76 4.79 -10.75 -7.37
C PHE A 76 5.13 -11.34 -8.73
N GLU A 77 4.97 -10.51 -9.75
CA GLU A 77 5.37 -10.76 -11.13
C GLU A 77 6.41 -9.68 -11.52
N LEU A 78 7.55 -10.10 -12.09
CA LEU A 78 8.63 -9.21 -12.54
C LEU A 78 8.36 -8.63 -13.93
N GLU A 79 7.61 -9.37 -14.75
CA GLU A 79 7.18 -8.92 -16.06
C GLU A 79 5.66 -8.98 -16.12
N PRO A 80 4.99 -7.85 -16.35
CA PRO A 80 3.56 -7.87 -16.54
C PRO A 80 3.26 -8.64 -17.83
N CYS A 81 2.72 -9.84 -17.69
CA CYS A 81 2.07 -10.49 -18.81
C CYS A 81 0.86 -9.62 -19.17
N VAL A 82 1.02 -8.77 -20.17
CA VAL A 82 -0.05 -7.90 -20.66
C VAL A 82 -1.08 -8.79 -21.33
N GLN A 83 -2.02 -9.26 -20.55
CA GLN A 83 -3.21 -9.88 -21.09
C GLN A 83 -4.07 -8.75 -21.65
N PHE A 84 -4.12 -8.67 -22.98
CA PHE A 84 -4.97 -7.69 -23.66
C PHE A 84 -6.43 -7.99 -23.30
N ASP A 85 -6.95 -7.20 -22.38
CA ASP A 85 -8.38 -7.14 -22.13
C ASP A 85 -9.02 -6.25 -23.19
N LEU A 86 -10.01 -6.78 -23.92
CA LEU A 86 -10.73 -6.09 -24.99
C LEU A 86 -11.57 -4.89 -24.50
N ALA A 87 -11.66 -4.67 -23.21
CA ALA A 87 -12.34 -3.53 -22.62
C ALA A 87 -11.33 -2.40 -22.37
N HIS A 88 -11.73 -1.16 -22.63
CA HIS A 88 -10.99 0.11 -22.44
C HIS A 88 -10.30 0.32 -21.07
N THR A 89 -10.29 -0.68 -20.23
CA THR A 89 -9.71 -0.71 -18.88
C THR A 89 -8.19 -0.56 -18.91
N GLN A 90 -7.53 -1.06 -19.98
CA GLN A 90 -6.07 -1.04 -20.09
C GLN A 90 -5.53 0.39 -20.22
N GLU A 91 -6.13 1.24 -21.06
CA GLU A 91 -5.70 2.63 -21.20
C GLU A 91 -5.85 3.42 -19.89
N GLN A 92 -6.92 3.17 -19.14
CA GLN A 92 -7.12 3.81 -17.85
C GLN A 92 -6.07 3.37 -16.82
N ARG A 93 -5.71 2.08 -16.80
CA ARG A 93 -4.65 1.55 -15.95
C ARG A 93 -3.29 2.15 -16.29
N GLU A 94 -2.95 2.26 -17.57
CA GLU A 94 -1.69 2.86 -18.03
C GLU A 94 -1.62 4.34 -17.67
N ARG A 95 -2.71 5.09 -17.84
CA ARG A 95 -2.79 6.50 -17.41
C ARG A 95 -2.63 6.63 -15.89
N ALA A 96 -3.27 5.75 -15.11
CA ALA A 96 -3.13 5.75 -13.66
C ALA A 96 -1.70 5.42 -13.23
N ALA A 97 -1.08 4.40 -13.82
CA ALA A 97 0.29 4.02 -13.54
C ALA A 97 1.28 5.15 -13.90
N LYS A 98 1.10 5.81 -15.05
CA LYS A 98 1.91 6.97 -15.46
C LYS A 98 1.77 8.13 -14.48
N LEU A 99 0.53 8.44 -14.07
CA LEU A 99 0.27 9.48 -13.09
C LEU A 99 0.96 9.18 -11.76
N GLU A 100 0.86 7.96 -11.25
CA GLU A 100 1.47 7.57 -9.99
C GLU A 100 3.00 7.63 -10.02
N ARG A 101 3.63 7.23 -11.13
CA ARG A 101 5.08 7.39 -11.32
C ARG A 101 5.49 8.87 -11.31
N THR A 102 4.73 9.72 -11.98
CA THR A 102 4.97 11.17 -11.98
C THR A 102 4.85 11.76 -10.56
N VAL A 103 3.84 11.33 -9.79
CA VAL A 103 3.67 11.74 -8.40
C VAL A 103 4.82 11.24 -7.52
N ASP A 104 5.29 10.02 -7.72
CA ASP A 104 6.46 9.48 -7.01
C ASP A 104 7.73 10.29 -7.30
N ASP A 105 7.95 10.69 -8.55
CA ASP A 105 9.08 11.53 -8.94
C ASP A 105 9.01 12.93 -8.30
N LEU A 106 7.83 13.53 -8.25
CA LEU A 106 7.62 14.80 -7.56
C LEU A 106 7.87 14.67 -6.06
N LYS A 107 7.36 13.62 -5.43
CA LYS A 107 7.60 13.35 -4.00
C LYS A 107 9.08 13.10 -3.68
N ARG A 108 9.81 12.47 -4.60
CA ARG A 108 11.27 12.28 -4.45
C ARG A 108 12.04 13.58 -4.50
N ARG A 109 11.61 14.54 -5.35
CA ARG A 109 12.29 15.84 -5.52
C ARG A 109 11.91 16.86 -4.46
N PHE A 110 10.65 16.91 -4.07
CA PHE A 110 10.07 17.99 -3.25
C PHE A 110 9.57 17.51 -1.89
N GLY A 111 9.77 16.25 -1.54
CA GLY A 111 9.31 15.66 -0.29
C GLY A 111 7.90 15.03 -0.36
N ASN A 112 7.62 14.15 0.58
CA ASN A 112 6.41 13.31 0.56
C ASN A 112 5.09 14.09 0.67
N TYR A 113 5.13 15.31 1.17
CA TYR A 113 3.94 16.12 1.41
C TYR A 113 3.66 17.16 0.31
N CYS A 114 4.49 17.26 -0.73
CA CYS A 114 4.32 18.22 -1.83
C CYS A 114 3.01 17.99 -2.62
N ILE A 115 2.58 16.74 -2.72
CA ILE A 115 1.32 16.36 -3.35
C ILE A 115 0.65 15.31 -2.46
N GLN A 116 -0.61 15.57 -2.10
CA GLN A 116 -1.44 14.65 -1.31
C GLN A 116 -2.84 14.54 -1.92
N ARG A 117 -3.49 13.39 -1.69
CA ARG A 117 -4.90 13.23 -2.06
C ARG A 117 -5.77 14.10 -1.15
N ALA A 118 -6.76 14.78 -1.72
CA ALA A 118 -7.68 15.63 -0.96
C ALA A 118 -8.40 14.88 0.18
N SER A 119 -8.65 13.59 0.01
CA SER A 119 -9.23 12.72 1.06
C SER A 119 -8.38 12.62 2.33
N LEU A 120 -7.09 12.94 2.27
CA LEU A 120 -6.18 12.94 3.42
C LEU A 120 -6.22 14.25 4.21
N LEU A 121 -6.80 15.31 3.65
CA LEU A 121 -6.92 16.61 4.31
C LEU A 121 -8.01 16.63 5.40
N GLY A 122 -8.94 15.68 5.38
CA GLY A 122 -10.01 15.56 6.38
C GLY A 122 -9.54 15.22 7.79
N ASP A 123 -8.38 14.58 7.93
CA ASP A 123 -7.75 14.25 9.21
C ASP A 123 -6.23 14.41 9.10
N THR A 124 -5.75 15.60 9.49
CA THR A 124 -4.32 15.93 9.43
C THR A 124 -3.49 15.19 10.47
N GLY A 125 -4.09 14.71 11.57
CA GLY A 125 -3.42 13.91 12.58
C GLY A 125 -3.01 12.55 12.05
N LEU A 126 -3.92 11.88 11.34
CA LEU A 126 -3.66 10.58 10.71
C LEU A 126 -2.89 10.70 9.37
N SER A 127 -3.00 11.83 8.66
CA SER A 127 -2.41 12.00 7.33
C SER A 127 -0.96 12.48 7.33
N ARG A 128 -0.44 12.98 8.44
CA ARG A 128 0.97 13.37 8.59
C ARG A 128 1.92 12.20 8.88
N PHE A 129 1.39 11.02 9.09
CA PHE A 129 2.18 9.80 9.24
C PHE A 129 2.72 9.37 7.87
N ASN A 130 4.04 9.20 7.75
CA ASN A 130 4.69 8.64 6.57
C ASN A 130 5.10 7.18 6.84
N PRO A 131 4.35 6.18 6.36
CA PRO A 131 4.66 4.78 6.64
C PRO A 131 6.00 4.31 6.05
N HIS A 132 6.62 5.10 5.17
CA HIS A 132 7.92 4.79 4.57
C HIS A 132 9.09 5.20 5.48
N ASP A 133 8.99 6.38 6.09
CA ASP A 133 10.10 6.98 6.85
C ASP A 133 9.89 6.83 8.37
N ASP A 134 8.62 6.84 8.82
CA ASP A 134 8.27 6.67 10.23
C ASP A 134 8.24 5.18 10.63
N HIS A 135 9.34 4.49 10.43
CA HIS A 135 9.51 3.08 10.84
C HIS A 135 9.56 2.91 12.37
N THR A 136 8.52 3.32 13.05
CA THR A 136 8.41 3.14 14.50
C THR A 136 8.11 1.69 14.93
N ILE A 137 8.02 0.71 14.03
CA ILE A 137 7.49 -0.62 14.36
C ILE A 137 8.45 -1.79 14.00
N HIS A 138 9.65 -1.53 13.50
CA HIS A 138 10.66 -2.57 13.50
C HIS A 138 11.65 -2.30 14.64
N PRO A 139 11.64 -3.12 15.70
CA PRO A 139 12.78 -3.10 16.61
C PRO A 139 14.02 -3.33 15.74
N VAL A 140 14.99 -2.42 15.86
CA VAL A 140 16.31 -2.59 15.25
C VAL A 140 16.74 -4.01 15.61
N GLY A 141 16.98 -4.85 14.60
CA GLY A 141 17.32 -6.25 14.85
C GLY A 141 18.49 -6.29 15.83
N PHE A 142 18.42 -7.14 16.83
CA PHE A 142 19.45 -7.27 17.88
C PHE A 142 20.89 -7.39 17.32
N LEU A 143 21.03 -7.80 16.06
CA LEU A 143 22.30 -7.93 15.36
C LEU A 143 22.80 -6.65 14.68
N ALA A 144 21.92 -5.70 14.35
CA ALA A 144 22.32 -4.44 13.69
C ALA A 144 23.02 -3.45 14.64
N GLY A 145 22.94 -3.65 15.96
CA GLY A 145 23.58 -2.82 16.97
C GLY A 145 25.05 -3.12 17.22
N LYS A 146 25.62 -4.17 16.64
CA LYS A 146 27.01 -4.59 16.91
C LYS A 146 28.04 -4.10 15.90
N GLU A 147 27.64 -3.52 14.79
CA GLU A 147 28.58 -3.06 13.74
C GLU A 147 29.05 -1.58 13.91
N GLN A 148 28.56 -0.85 14.90
CA GLN A 148 28.98 0.54 15.14
C GLN A 148 29.86 0.76 16.39
N ALA A 149 30.36 -0.29 17.01
CA ALA A 149 31.27 -0.21 18.14
C ALA A 149 32.56 -0.99 17.84
N GLY A 150 33.27 -0.58 16.78
CA GLY A 150 34.62 -1.04 16.44
C GLY A 150 35.46 0.12 15.92
#